data_a4c8194ff0e87f34d77db91ab9202af1
#
_entry.id   a4c8194ff0e87f34d77db91ab9202af1
#
_cell.length_a   1.000
_cell.length_b   1.000
_cell.length_c   1.000
_cell.angle_alpha   90.00
_cell.angle_beta   90.00
_cell.angle_gamma   90.00
#
_symmetry.space_group_name_H-M   'P 1'
#
loop_
_entity.id
_entity.type
_entity.pdbx_description
1 polymer ?
#
loop_
_entity_poly.entity_id
_entity_poly.type
_entity_poly.pdbx_seq_one_letter_code
_entity_poly.pdbx_strand_id
1 'polypeptide(L)'
;MNFRTFLKIGICLLCLNCGECFIPLIPVAVGGIASGLAGLGYMSWCSFKECCTNQYIPADFTLLDTTLKTKLYGQHLAHETVLHALKGHFEDTNPKKALAMSFHGLPGSGKNYMANFIVDALYKNGANSSYVHFYKGRLHFPADGNIAEYQVCKRSIFIFDEVDKIPEGTLNILVPFLDYNPKLQNIDPTEAIFIFLSNTGGSAMAQHLLQLWQAGKKRDETTLADFESLLAIGAFNEKGGFHKSDTIETSLIDHYVPFLPLEEIHVEKCIIDAFLKRGVTPSNEMIQETMTHVTFGPSPHKLYSNAGCKRLDQKASAIKQKFSSRRNSKL
;
A
#
# COMPACT_ATOMS: atom_id res chain seq x y z
N MET A 1 11.25 -35.45 -39.81
CA MET A 1 11.00 -34.37 -38.86
C MET A 1 12.33 -34.05 -38.19
N ASN A 2 12.93 -32.87 -38.42
CA ASN A 2 14.30 -32.54 -38.08
C ASN A 2 14.49 -32.29 -36.59
N PHE A 3 15.60 -32.76 -36.01
CA PHE A 3 15.98 -32.59 -34.59
C PHE A 3 15.90 -31.11 -34.13
N ARG A 4 16.15 -30.16 -35.03
CA ARG A 4 15.94 -28.72 -34.74
C ARG A 4 14.48 -28.31 -34.51
N THR A 5 13.52 -29.03 -35.08
CA THR A 5 12.07 -28.78 -34.90
C THR A 5 11.61 -29.35 -33.55
N PHE A 6 12.17 -30.47 -33.13
CA PHE A 6 11.92 -31.03 -31.79
C PHE A 6 12.48 -30.14 -30.67
N LEU A 7 13.66 -29.57 -30.86
CA LEU A 7 14.27 -28.66 -29.89
C LEU A 7 13.49 -27.32 -29.79
N LYS A 8 12.98 -26.81 -30.92
CA LYS A 8 12.13 -25.60 -30.92
C LYS A 8 10.76 -25.83 -30.28
N ILE A 9 10.16 -27.00 -30.48
CA ILE A 9 8.87 -27.36 -29.85
C ILE A 9 9.08 -27.59 -28.35
N GLY A 10 10.17 -28.23 -27.92
CA GLY A 10 10.49 -28.39 -26.48
C GLY A 10 10.76 -27.06 -25.77
N ILE A 11 11.43 -26.14 -26.41
CA ILE A 11 11.67 -24.78 -25.87
C ILE A 11 10.37 -23.95 -25.84
N CYS A 12 9.49 -24.09 -26.85
CA CYS A 12 8.22 -23.38 -26.90
C CYS A 12 7.21 -23.89 -25.85
N LEU A 13 7.20 -25.20 -25.54
CA LEU A 13 6.39 -25.78 -24.49
C LEU A 13 6.89 -25.41 -23.06
N LEU A 14 8.17 -25.07 -22.91
CA LEU A 14 8.73 -24.54 -21.67
C LEU A 14 8.42 -23.05 -21.44
N CYS A 15 8.01 -22.33 -22.49
CA CYS A 15 7.71 -20.89 -22.42
C CYS A 15 6.21 -20.54 -22.31
N LEU A 16 5.28 -21.50 -22.43
CA LEU A 16 3.85 -21.23 -22.53
C LEU A 16 3.08 -21.27 -21.21
N ASN A 17 3.73 -21.54 -20.05
CA ASN A 17 3.06 -21.49 -18.74
C ASN A 17 3.98 -20.94 -17.65
N CYS A 18 4.22 -19.65 -17.67
CA CYS A 18 4.92 -18.95 -16.59
C CYS A 18 3.90 -18.37 -15.57
N GLY A 19 2.98 -19.20 -15.12
CA GLY A 19 2.10 -18.93 -13.97
C GLY A 19 2.36 -19.92 -12.84
N GLU A 20 2.78 -21.12 -13.16
CA GLU A 20 3.27 -22.12 -12.21
C GLU A 20 4.37 -22.90 -12.90
N CYS A 21 5.49 -23.18 -12.23
CA CYS A 21 6.48 -24.12 -12.72
C CYS A 21 5.84 -25.51 -12.75
N PHE A 22 5.12 -25.81 -13.80
CA PHE A 22 4.76 -27.19 -14.11
C PHE A 22 6.04 -27.87 -14.57
N ILE A 23 6.68 -28.63 -13.67
CA ILE A 23 7.66 -29.63 -14.06
C ILE A 23 6.86 -30.68 -14.84
N PRO A 24 7.03 -30.82 -16.17
CA PRO A 24 6.41 -31.95 -16.85
C PRO A 24 6.91 -33.21 -16.17
N LEU A 25 6.00 -34.07 -15.75
CA LEU A 25 6.30 -35.43 -15.28
C LEU A 25 7.05 -36.17 -16.39
N ILE A 26 8.38 -36.03 -16.40
CA ILE A 26 9.24 -36.92 -17.16
C ILE A 26 9.19 -38.27 -16.42
N PRO A 27 8.86 -39.36 -17.09
CA PRO A 27 8.79 -40.65 -16.42
C PRO A 27 10.11 -40.91 -15.69
N VAL A 28 9.98 -41.28 -14.41
CA VAL A 28 11.07 -41.58 -13.49
C VAL A 28 11.81 -42.86 -14.00
N ALA A 29 12.74 -42.68 -14.91
CA ALA A 29 13.63 -43.75 -15.37
C ALA A 29 15.07 -43.30 -15.60
N VAL A 30 15.42 -41.99 -15.39
CA VAL A 30 16.81 -41.53 -15.39
C VAL A 30 17.04 -40.70 -14.13
N GLY A 31 17.27 -41.39 -13.03
CA GLY A 31 17.39 -40.83 -11.70
C GLY A 31 18.52 -39.80 -11.56
N GLY A 32 18.31 -38.81 -10.73
CA GLY A 32 19.32 -37.95 -10.09
C GLY A 32 19.94 -36.84 -10.92
N ILE A 33 20.18 -36.96 -12.20
CA ILE A 33 20.87 -35.95 -13.01
C ILE A 33 19.86 -34.91 -13.61
N ALA A 34 18.66 -35.37 -13.97
CA ALA A 34 17.63 -34.51 -14.55
C ALA A 34 17.04 -33.51 -13.52
N SER A 35 16.91 -33.92 -12.26
CA SER A 35 16.44 -33.02 -11.19
C SER A 35 17.47 -31.96 -10.82
N GLY A 36 18.77 -32.29 -10.86
CA GLY A 36 19.86 -31.34 -10.66
C GLY A 36 19.93 -30.28 -11.77
N LEU A 37 19.78 -30.70 -13.04
CA LEU A 37 19.78 -29.78 -14.18
C LEU A 37 18.54 -28.91 -14.26
N ALA A 38 17.36 -29.40 -13.86
CA ALA A 38 16.13 -28.61 -13.77
C ALA A 38 16.22 -27.59 -12.63
N GLY A 39 16.78 -27.97 -11.46
CA GLY A 39 17.03 -27.06 -10.35
C GLY A 39 18.04 -25.97 -10.69
N LEU A 40 19.13 -26.32 -11.37
CA LEU A 40 20.12 -25.35 -11.84
C LEU A 40 19.53 -24.42 -12.90
N GLY A 41 18.69 -24.90 -13.81
CA GLY A 41 17.99 -24.12 -14.81
C GLY A 41 17.01 -23.12 -14.16
N TYR A 42 16.27 -23.53 -13.14
CA TYR A 42 15.37 -22.66 -12.38
C TYR A 42 16.15 -21.58 -11.60
N MET A 43 17.21 -21.95 -10.89
CA MET A 43 18.06 -20.98 -10.17
C MET A 43 18.72 -19.99 -11.13
N SER A 44 19.18 -20.43 -12.30
CA SER A 44 19.72 -19.55 -13.35
C SER A 44 18.65 -18.60 -13.91
N TRP A 45 17.42 -19.08 -14.12
CA TRP A 45 16.30 -18.27 -14.56
C TRP A 45 15.93 -17.17 -13.57
N CYS A 46 15.82 -17.49 -12.30
CA CYS A 46 15.53 -16.53 -11.22
C CYS A 46 16.68 -15.53 -10.96
N SER A 47 17.87 -15.74 -11.54
CA SER A 47 18.95 -14.74 -11.52
C SER A 47 18.74 -13.62 -12.53
N PHE A 48 17.96 -13.88 -13.57
CA PHE A 48 17.65 -12.90 -14.64
C PHE A 48 16.23 -12.35 -14.57
N LYS A 49 15.31 -13.03 -13.89
CA LYS A 49 13.90 -12.65 -13.77
C LYS A 49 13.42 -12.82 -12.34
N GLU A 50 12.54 -11.92 -11.89
CA GLU A 50 11.94 -12.01 -10.57
C GLU A 50 11.11 -13.28 -10.43
N CYS A 51 11.35 -14.03 -9.35
CA CYS A 51 10.63 -15.25 -9.02
C CYS A 51 9.87 -15.08 -7.71
N CYS A 52 8.74 -15.80 -7.57
CA CYS A 52 7.91 -15.81 -6.36
C CYS A 52 8.59 -16.60 -5.23
N THR A 53 9.65 -16.04 -4.64
CA THR A 53 10.48 -16.67 -3.60
C THR A 53 10.82 -15.67 -2.51
N ASN A 54 11.22 -16.16 -1.33
CA ASN A 54 11.68 -15.31 -0.23
C ASN A 54 12.91 -14.43 -0.59
N GLN A 55 13.65 -14.76 -1.66
CA GLN A 55 14.74 -13.93 -2.15
C GLN A 55 14.21 -12.59 -2.72
N TYR A 56 13.04 -12.59 -3.34
CA TYR A 56 12.40 -11.41 -3.95
C TYR A 56 11.28 -10.84 -3.10
N ILE A 57 10.74 -11.65 -2.18
CA ILE A 57 9.73 -11.24 -1.19
C ILE A 57 10.27 -11.55 0.21
N PRO A 58 11.29 -10.79 0.69
CA PRO A 58 11.94 -11.03 1.97
C PRO A 58 11.04 -10.74 3.17
N ALA A 59 10.01 -9.92 2.99
CA ALA A 59 9.06 -9.53 4.03
C ALA A 59 9.76 -9.01 5.31
N ASP A 60 10.60 -7.98 5.16
CA ASP A 60 11.37 -7.41 6.28
C ASP A 60 10.48 -6.54 7.19
N PHE A 61 9.83 -7.19 8.14
CA PHE A 61 8.98 -6.50 9.13
C PHE A 61 9.75 -5.65 10.13
N THR A 62 11.05 -5.90 10.31
CA THR A 62 11.90 -5.06 11.18
C THR A 62 12.15 -3.72 10.51
N LEU A 63 12.47 -3.75 9.22
CA LEU A 63 12.58 -2.55 8.40
C LEU A 63 11.26 -1.78 8.36
N LEU A 64 10.13 -2.47 8.15
CA LEU A 64 8.80 -1.84 8.12
C LEU A 64 8.50 -1.14 9.45
N ASP A 65 8.62 -1.83 10.58
CA ASP A 65 8.34 -1.27 11.91
C ASP A 65 9.22 -0.05 12.20
N THR A 66 10.52 -0.15 11.94
CA THR A 66 11.48 0.95 12.14
C THR A 66 11.13 2.16 11.26
N THR A 67 10.77 1.91 10.00
CA THR A 67 10.42 2.97 9.04
C THR A 67 9.11 3.66 9.45
N LEU A 68 8.09 2.89 9.84
CA LEU A 68 6.82 3.44 10.29
C LEU A 68 7.00 4.29 11.56
N LYS A 69 7.78 3.83 12.53
CA LYS A 69 8.09 4.60 13.76
C LYS A 69 8.79 5.94 13.47
N THR A 70 9.69 5.94 12.51
CA THR A 70 10.57 7.11 12.27
C THR A 70 10.03 8.07 11.21
N LYS A 71 9.16 7.62 10.30
CA LYS A 71 8.73 8.37 9.11
C LYS A 71 7.22 8.57 8.97
N LEU A 72 6.41 7.82 9.70
CA LEU A 72 4.95 7.95 9.66
C LEU A 72 4.44 8.68 10.90
N TYR A 73 4.33 9.99 10.83
CA TYR A 73 4.01 10.84 11.98
C TYR A 73 2.53 10.81 12.36
N GLY A 74 2.26 10.67 13.66
CA GLY A 74 0.92 10.77 14.23
C GLY A 74 -0.05 9.63 13.87
N GLN A 75 0.43 8.49 13.39
CA GLN A 75 -0.39 7.39 12.89
C GLN A 75 -0.19 6.10 13.70
N HIS A 76 -0.26 6.18 15.03
CA HIS A 76 -0.03 5.03 15.91
C HIS A 76 -1.00 3.88 15.64
N LEU A 77 -2.31 4.15 15.43
CA LEU A 77 -3.30 3.13 15.13
C LEU A 77 -3.02 2.43 13.80
N ALA A 78 -2.74 3.21 12.75
CA ALA A 78 -2.44 2.65 11.44
C ALA A 78 -1.13 1.83 11.48
N HIS A 79 -0.11 2.31 12.18
CA HIS A 79 1.15 1.59 12.36
C HIS A 79 0.93 0.22 13.00
N GLU A 80 0.29 0.19 14.16
CA GLU A 80 0.07 -1.04 14.92
C GLU A 80 -0.82 -2.03 14.15
N THR A 81 -1.97 -1.57 13.66
CA THR A 81 -2.92 -2.42 12.93
C THR A 81 -2.29 -3.05 11.71
N VAL A 82 -1.63 -2.24 10.86
CA VAL A 82 -1.07 -2.73 9.59
C VAL A 82 0.11 -3.66 9.82
N LEU A 83 0.99 -3.34 10.77
CA LEU A 83 2.14 -4.20 11.08
C LEU A 83 1.70 -5.57 11.57
N HIS A 84 0.72 -5.64 12.49
CA HIS A 84 0.23 -6.90 13.03
C HIS A 84 -0.57 -7.70 12.00
N ALA A 85 -1.41 -7.05 11.20
CA ALA A 85 -2.16 -7.70 10.14
C ALA A 85 -1.25 -8.36 9.10
N LEU A 86 -0.23 -7.62 8.64
CA LEU A 86 0.74 -8.15 7.67
C LEU A 86 1.57 -9.29 8.25
N LYS A 87 2.10 -9.15 9.48
CA LYS A 87 2.85 -10.23 10.14
C LYS A 87 1.99 -11.48 10.29
N GLY A 88 0.78 -11.34 10.84
CA GLY A 88 -0.12 -12.48 11.04
C GLY A 88 -0.44 -13.20 9.72
N HIS A 89 -0.68 -12.45 8.64
CA HIS A 89 -0.96 -13.02 7.33
C HIS A 89 0.25 -13.75 6.73
N PHE A 90 1.47 -13.23 6.89
CA PHE A 90 2.69 -13.88 6.39
C PHE A 90 3.13 -15.10 7.21
N GLU A 91 2.80 -15.13 8.51
CA GLU A 91 3.10 -16.24 9.41
C GLU A 91 2.07 -17.38 9.32
N ASP A 92 0.85 -17.10 8.82
CA ASP A 92 -0.16 -18.11 8.59
C ASP A 92 0.26 -19.03 7.43
N THR A 93 0.45 -20.31 7.74
CA THR A 93 0.84 -21.33 6.76
C THR A 93 -0.32 -21.84 5.90
N ASN A 94 -1.57 -21.47 6.23
CA ASN A 94 -2.76 -21.91 5.52
C ASN A 94 -3.87 -20.84 5.59
N PRO A 95 -3.61 -19.65 5.06
CA PRO A 95 -4.60 -18.57 5.08
C PRO A 95 -5.83 -18.99 4.28
N LYS A 96 -7.03 -18.65 4.78
CA LYS A 96 -8.31 -19.05 4.19
C LYS A 96 -8.82 -18.04 3.17
N LYS A 97 -8.27 -16.86 3.16
CA LYS A 97 -8.58 -15.76 2.22
C LYS A 97 -7.41 -14.79 2.12
N ALA A 98 -7.43 -13.95 1.10
CA ALA A 98 -6.51 -12.83 0.98
C ALA A 98 -6.69 -11.84 2.15
N LEU A 99 -5.63 -11.14 2.51
CA LEU A 99 -5.69 -10.03 3.47
C LEU A 99 -6.21 -8.76 2.78
N ALA A 100 -7.32 -8.23 3.24
CA ALA A 100 -7.92 -7.01 2.71
C ALA A 100 -7.93 -5.89 3.76
N MET A 101 -7.23 -4.79 3.47
CA MET A 101 -7.14 -3.61 4.36
C MET A 101 -7.64 -2.36 3.64
N SER A 102 -8.45 -1.55 4.31
CA SER A 102 -8.93 -0.28 3.78
C SER A 102 -8.42 0.89 4.62
N PHE A 103 -7.58 1.75 4.01
CA PHE A 103 -6.95 2.91 4.63
C PHE A 103 -7.79 4.16 4.41
N HIS A 104 -8.27 4.76 5.48
CA HIS A 104 -9.18 5.90 5.45
C HIS A 104 -8.59 7.12 6.13
N GLY A 105 -8.82 8.31 5.60
CA GLY A 105 -8.37 9.56 6.21
C GLY A 105 -8.26 10.72 5.26
N LEU A 106 -8.06 11.92 5.81
CA LEU A 106 -7.92 13.13 5.03
C LEU A 106 -6.75 13.06 4.02
N PRO A 107 -6.79 13.83 2.92
CA PRO A 107 -5.66 13.94 2.02
C PRO A 107 -4.38 14.36 2.75
N GLY A 108 -3.25 13.72 2.45
CA GLY A 108 -1.96 14.03 3.06
C GLY A 108 -1.74 13.47 4.47
N SER A 109 -2.63 12.60 4.98
CA SER A 109 -2.48 11.94 6.28
C SER A 109 -1.43 10.81 6.29
N GLY A 110 -0.93 10.37 5.12
CA GLY A 110 0.14 9.37 5.02
C GLY A 110 -0.26 8.02 4.42
N LYS A 111 -1.50 7.83 3.94
CA LYS A 111 -1.97 6.55 3.36
C LYS A 111 -1.05 5.99 2.27
N ASN A 112 -0.82 6.76 1.20
CA ASN A 112 0.09 6.36 0.11
C ASN A 112 1.53 6.18 0.60
N TYR A 113 1.94 6.97 1.61
CA TYR A 113 3.29 6.90 2.17
C TYR A 113 3.51 5.57 2.90
N MET A 114 2.51 5.13 3.70
CA MET A 114 2.51 3.81 4.32
C MET A 114 2.49 2.69 3.27
N ALA A 115 1.64 2.79 2.24
CA ALA A 115 1.59 1.78 1.19
C ALA A 115 2.95 1.58 0.50
N ASN A 116 3.69 2.66 0.24
CA ASN A 116 5.04 2.58 -0.29
C ASN A 116 6.02 1.93 0.70
N PHE A 117 5.97 2.26 1.99
CA PHE A 117 6.82 1.61 2.99
C PHE A 117 6.57 0.11 3.12
N ILE A 118 5.30 -0.32 3.01
CA ILE A 118 4.94 -1.74 2.97
C ILE A 118 5.62 -2.41 1.76
N VAL A 119 5.47 -1.83 0.59
CA VAL A 119 6.04 -2.35 -0.65
C VAL A 119 7.58 -2.41 -0.57
N ASP A 120 8.23 -1.34 -0.10
CA ASP A 120 9.69 -1.27 0.01
C ASP A 120 10.25 -2.27 1.05
N ALA A 121 9.49 -2.60 2.08
CA ALA A 121 9.89 -3.57 3.10
C ALA A 121 9.59 -5.02 2.72
N LEU A 122 8.48 -5.28 2.01
CA LEU A 122 8.08 -6.63 1.68
C LEU A 122 8.73 -7.16 0.40
N TYR A 123 9.00 -6.29 -0.58
CA TYR A 123 9.49 -6.68 -1.90
C TYR A 123 10.88 -6.09 -2.17
N LYS A 124 11.83 -6.95 -2.54
CA LYS A 124 13.22 -6.55 -2.81
C LYS A 124 13.35 -5.45 -3.87
N ASN A 125 12.50 -5.48 -4.90
CA ASN A 125 12.48 -4.50 -5.98
C ASN A 125 11.51 -3.33 -5.70
N GLY A 126 10.90 -3.28 -4.50
CA GLY A 126 9.95 -2.25 -4.11
C GLY A 126 8.81 -2.12 -5.12
N ALA A 127 8.45 -0.88 -5.46
CA ALA A 127 7.39 -0.58 -6.42
C ALA A 127 7.67 -1.07 -7.87
N ASN A 128 8.90 -1.50 -8.18
CA ASN A 128 9.25 -2.08 -9.48
C ASN A 128 9.13 -3.60 -9.51
N SER A 129 8.72 -4.24 -8.42
CA SER A 129 8.46 -5.67 -8.37
C SER A 129 7.32 -6.05 -9.31
N SER A 130 7.46 -7.17 -10.03
CA SER A 130 6.40 -7.75 -10.86
C SER A 130 5.18 -8.21 -10.05
N TYR A 131 5.31 -8.26 -8.72
CA TYR A 131 4.28 -8.70 -7.78
C TYR A 131 3.61 -7.56 -7.04
N VAL A 132 3.93 -6.31 -7.42
CA VAL A 132 3.35 -5.09 -6.85
C VAL A 132 2.51 -4.40 -7.91
N HIS A 133 1.22 -4.27 -7.65
CA HIS A 133 0.25 -3.73 -8.61
C HIS A 133 -0.43 -2.49 -8.04
N PHE A 134 -0.17 -1.32 -8.65
CA PHE A 134 -0.80 -0.06 -8.28
C PHE A 134 -1.90 0.33 -9.27
N TYR A 135 -3.11 0.55 -8.74
CA TYR A 135 -4.27 1.03 -9.50
C TYR A 135 -4.71 2.40 -8.97
N LYS A 136 -4.94 3.35 -9.87
CA LYS A 136 -5.49 4.67 -9.54
C LYS A 136 -6.90 4.78 -10.08
N GLY A 137 -7.85 5.10 -9.22
CA GLY A 137 -9.28 5.10 -9.53
C GLY A 137 -9.65 5.89 -10.78
N ARG A 138 -9.06 7.06 -11.00
CA ARG A 138 -9.34 7.88 -12.18
C ARG A 138 -8.64 7.43 -13.46
N LEU A 139 -7.56 6.67 -13.35
CA LEU A 139 -6.70 6.34 -14.49
C LEU A 139 -6.97 4.93 -15.03
N HIS A 140 -7.12 3.96 -14.14
CA HIS A 140 -7.17 2.54 -14.49
C HIS A 140 -8.61 1.99 -14.53
N PHE A 141 -9.60 2.75 -14.05
CA PHE A 141 -11.01 2.38 -14.06
C PHE A 141 -11.85 3.44 -14.79
N PRO A 142 -11.57 3.72 -16.10
CA PRO A 142 -12.50 4.47 -16.91
C PRO A 142 -13.79 3.62 -17.07
N ALA A 143 -14.93 4.26 -17.32
CA ALA A 143 -16.24 3.60 -17.41
C ALA A 143 -16.30 2.41 -18.39
N ASP A 144 -15.33 2.32 -19.33
CA ASP A 144 -15.24 1.30 -20.38
C ASP A 144 -13.99 0.39 -20.24
N GLY A 145 -13.39 0.31 -19.05
CA GLY A 145 -12.06 -0.28 -18.88
C GLY A 145 -12.03 -1.81 -18.83
N ASN A 146 -11.19 -2.42 -19.66
CA ASN A 146 -10.76 -3.81 -19.51
C ASN A 146 -9.66 -3.91 -18.45
N ILE A 147 -9.79 -4.83 -17.51
CA ILE A 147 -8.71 -5.16 -16.57
C ILE A 147 -7.71 -6.04 -17.31
N ALA A 148 -6.46 -5.58 -17.39
CA ALA A 148 -5.40 -6.34 -18.04
C ALA A 148 -5.06 -7.62 -17.26
N GLU A 149 -4.71 -8.68 -18.00
CA GLU A 149 -4.30 -9.97 -17.45
C GLU A 149 -2.91 -9.84 -16.79
N TYR A 150 -2.78 -10.18 -15.51
CA TYR A 150 -1.54 -10.06 -14.74
C TYR A 150 -0.96 -11.41 -14.36
N GLN A 151 0.37 -11.52 -14.38
CA GLN A 151 1.06 -12.66 -13.76
C GLN A 151 0.95 -12.54 -12.24
N VAL A 152 0.25 -13.47 -11.62
CA VAL A 152 -0.02 -13.44 -10.17
C VAL A 152 0.92 -14.41 -9.46
N CYS A 153 1.80 -13.88 -8.61
CA CYS A 153 2.41 -14.66 -7.54
C CYS A 153 1.40 -14.76 -6.39
N LYS A 154 1.35 -15.87 -5.67
CA LYS A 154 0.46 -16.02 -4.51
C LYS A 154 0.59 -14.87 -3.52
N ARG A 155 1.82 -14.37 -3.27
CA ARG A 155 2.14 -13.23 -2.41
C ARG A 155 2.21 -11.91 -3.16
N SER A 156 1.33 -11.66 -4.13
CA SER A 156 1.21 -10.37 -4.79
C SER A 156 0.47 -9.37 -3.92
N ILE A 157 0.83 -8.07 -4.07
CA ILE A 157 0.11 -6.98 -3.42
C ILE A 157 -0.59 -6.11 -4.45
N PHE A 158 -1.86 -5.81 -4.20
CA PHE A 158 -2.73 -5.00 -5.03
C PHE A 158 -3.14 -3.75 -4.25
N ILE A 159 -2.74 -2.59 -4.73
CA ILE A 159 -2.99 -1.30 -4.08
C ILE A 159 -3.90 -0.46 -4.96
N PHE A 160 -5.08 -0.15 -4.45
CA PHE A 160 -6.11 0.66 -5.11
C PHE A 160 -6.13 2.06 -4.50
N ASP A 161 -5.58 3.03 -5.20
CA ASP A 161 -5.55 4.42 -4.76
C ASP A 161 -6.75 5.20 -5.29
N GLU A 162 -7.20 6.20 -4.53
CA GLU A 162 -8.38 7.00 -4.82
C GLU A 162 -9.65 6.14 -5.02
N VAL A 163 -9.90 5.19 -4.12
CA VAL A 163 -11.09 4.31 -4.18
C VAL A 163 -12.39 5.11 -4.21
N ASP A 164 -12.40 6.28 -3.55
CA ASP A 164 -13.48 7.25 -3.59
C ASP A 164 -13.74 7.86 -4.99
N LYS A 165 -12.90 7.54 -5.98
CA LYS A 165 -13.03 7.96 -7.40
C LYS A 165 -13.29 6.79 -8.36
N ILE A 166 -13.25 5.55 -7.87
CA ILE A 166 -13.64 4.38 -8.66
C ILE A 166 -15.15 4.39 -8.86
N PRO A 167 -15.67 4.07 -10.05
CA PRO A 167 -17.11 3.95 -10.26
C PRO A 167 -17.76 2.92 -9.34
N GLU A 168 -18.99 3.19 -8.91
CA GLU A 168 -19.78 2.25 -8.09
C GLU A 168 -19.91 0.89 -8.75
N GLY A 169 -19.85 -0.18 -7.96
CA GLY A 169 -19.94 -1.58 -8.44
C GLY A 169 -18.65 -2.13 -9.08
N THR A 170 -17.69 -1.29 -9.44
CA THR A 170 -16.44 -1.77 -10.07
C THR A 170 -15.67 -2.73 -9.17
N LEU A 171 -15.63 -2.47 -7.86
CA LEU A 171 -14.89 -3.31 -6.90
C LEU A 171 -15.57 -4.65 -6.63
N ASN A 172 -16.83 -4.86 -7.04
CA ASN A 172 -17.50 -6.14 -6.89
C ASN A 172 -16.82 -7.27 -7.68
N ILE A 173 -16.04 -6.92 -8.70
CA ILE A 173 -15.19 -7.90 -9.43
C ILE A 173 -14.14 -8.55 -8.52
N LEU A 174 -13.77 -7.91 -7.43
CA LEU A 174 -12.77 -8.43 -6.48
C LEU A 174 -13.39 -9.42 -5.46
N VAL A 175 -14.70 -9.45 -5.31
CA VAL A 175 -15.39 -10.32 -4.34
C VAL A 175 -14.90 -11.77 -4.40
N PRO A 176 -14.80 -12.44 -5.57
CA PRO A 176 -14.32 -13.81 -5.65
C PRO A 176 -12.87 -14.02 -5.15
N PHE A 177 -12.05 -12.97 -5.15
CA PHE A 177 -10.65 -13.01 -4.71
C PHE A 177 -10.49 -12.71 -3.21
N LEU A 178 -11.47 -12.02 -2.62
CA LEU A 178 -11.46 -11.59 -1.22
C LEU A 178 -12.27 -12.52 -0.31
N ASP A 179 -13.10 -13.39 -0.89
CA ASP A 179 -13.98 -14.29 -0.15
C ASP A 179 -13.20 -15.47 0.48
N TYR A 180 -13.85 -16.12 1.45
CA TYR A 180 -13.31 -17.31 2.11
C TYR A 180 -13.30 -18.52 1.15
N ASN A 181 -12.16 -19.24 1.12
CA ASN A 181 -11.98 -20.43 0.28
C ASN A 181 -12.32 -20.15 -1.20
N PRO A 182 -11.65 -19.21 -1.85
CA PRO A 182 -11.96 -18.82 -3.21
C PRO A 182 -11.82 -20.01 -4.17
N LYS A 183 -12.91 -20.32 -4.90
CA LYS A 183 -12.94 -21.39 -5.90
C LYS A 183 -12.63 -20.83 -7.29
N LEU A 184 -11.45 -20.32 -7.47
CA LEU A 184 -10.99 -19.80 -8.75
C LEU A 184 -10.19 -20.88 -9.49
N GLN A 185 -10.53 -21.11 -10.76
CA GLN A 185 -9.79 -22.07 -11.57
C GLN A 185 -8.33 -21.62 -11.73
N ASN A 186 -7.39 -22.45 -11.24
CA ASN A 186 -5.93 -22.25 -11.35
C ASN A 186 -5.37 -20.99 -10.67
N ILE A 187 -6.13 -20.30 -9.81
CA ILE A 187 -5.65 -19.14 -9.05
C ILE A 187 -5.94 -19.35 -7.57
N ASP A 188 -4.91 -19.22 -6.74
CA ASP A 188 -5.04 -19.22 -5.30
C ASP A 188 -4.63 -17.85 -4.75
N PRO A 189 -5.60 -16.96 -4.44
CA PRO A 189 -5.31 -15.62 -3.95
C PRO A 189 -5.14 -15.55 -2.43
N THR A 190 -5.19 -16.64 -1.69
CA THR A 190 -5.27 -16.64 -0.22
C THR A 190 -4.07 -16.00 0.46
N GLU A 191 -2.88 -16.05 -0.15
CA GLU A 191 -1.66 -15.38 0.35
C GLU A 191 -1.52 -13.92 -0.18
N ALA A 192 -2.43 -13.46 -1.03
CA ALA A 192 -2.37 -12.11 -1.60
C ALA A 192 -2.83 -11.03 -0.61
N ILE A 193 -2.40 -9.78 -0.87
CA ILE A 193 -2.71 -8.62 -0.05
C ILE A 193 -3.42 -7.58 -0.92
N PHE A 194 -4.55 -7.08 -0.44
CA PHE A 194 -5.30 -6.01 -1.06
C PHE A 194 -5.36 -4.79 -0.15
N ILE A 195 -4.89 -3.64 -0.63
CA ILE A 195 -4.90 -2.38 0.10
C ILE A 195 -5.72 -1.35 -0.67
N PHE A 196 -6.74 -0.81 -0.02
CA PHE A 196 -7.64 0.20 -0.57
C PHE A 196 -7.37 1.55 0.11
N LEU A 197 -7.00 2.58 -0.66
CA LEU A 197 -6.73 3.92 -0.13
C LEU A 197 -7.88 4.84 -0.49
N SER A 198 -8.56 5.37 0.53
CA SER A 198 -9.74 6.20 0.36
C SER A 198 -9.67 7.47 1.23
N ASN A 199 -10.32 8.54 0.76
CA ASN A 199 -10.56 9.73 1.58
C ASN A 199 -11.93 9.70 2.28
N THR A 200 -12.77 8.69 2.01
CA THR A 200 -14.07 8.51 2.68
C THR A 200 -13.90 8.41 4.19
N GLY A 201 -14.85 8.89 4.95
CA GLY A 201 -14.81 8.91 6.41
C GLY A 201 -13.81 9.90 7.03
N GLY A 202 -12.91 10.51 6.24
CA GLY A 202 -11.83 11.35 6.77
C GLY A 202 -12.33 12.58 7.55
N SER A 203 -13.37 13.25 7.06
CA SER A 203 -13.96 14.40 7.75
C SER A 203 -14.72 13.99 9.02
N ALA A 204 -15.47 12.88 8.98
CA ALA A 204 -16.16 12.35 10.13
C ALA A 204 -15.19 11.91 11.23
N MET A 205 -14.10 11.25 10.84
CA MET A 205 -13.01 10.87 11.76
C MET A 205 -12.36 12.09 12.42
N ALA A 206 -12.12 13.19 11.66
CA ALA A 206 -11.56 14.41 12.22
C ALA A 206 -12.51 15.06 13.25
N GLN A 207 -13.81 15.06 12.97
CA GLN A 207 -14.82 15.54 13.91
C GLN A 207 -14.89 14.66 15.17
N HIS A 208 -14.87 13.34 14.99
CA HIS A 208 -14.91 12.41 16.11
C HIS A 208 -13.66 12.52 17.00
N LEU A 209 -12.47 12.61 16.42
CA LEU A 209 -11.24 12.84 17.16
C LEU A 209 -11.28 14.16 17.95
N LEU A 210 -11.88 15.23 17.38
CA LEU A 210 -12.10 16.48 18.09
C LEU A 210 -13.04 16.31 19.28
N GLN A 211 -14.13 15.54 19.14
CA GLN A 211 -15.06 15.23 20.24
C GLN A 211 -14.37 14.46 21.38
N LEU A 212 -13.55 13.47 21.03
CA LEU A 212 -12.73 12.72 22.00
C LEU A 212 -11.78 13.65 22.76
N TRP A 213 -11.08 14.54 22.03
CA TRP A 213 -10.21 15.54 22.64
C TRP A 213 -10.97 16.50 23.57
N GLN A 214 -12.14 16.99 23.16
CA GLN A 214 -13.00 17.83 24.01
C GLN A 214 -13.49 17.09 25.27
N ALA A 215 -13.67 15.77 25.19
CA ALA A 215 -13.99 14.90 26.32
C ALA A 215 -12.76 14.58 27.21
N GLY A 216 -11.56 15.11 26.87
CA GLY A 216 -10.33 14.90 27.64
C GLY A 216 -9.51 13.68 27.23
N LYS A 217 -9.93 12.91 26.21
CA LYS A 217 -9.17 11.77 25.70
C LYS A 217 -8.02 12.24 24.82
N LYS A 218 -6.79 11.86 25.16
CA LYS A 218 -5.62 12.22 24.37
C LYS A 218 -5.54 11.39 23.08
N ARG A 219 -4.81 11.89 22.09
CA ARG A 219 -4.61 11.20 20.81
C ARG A 219 -4.01 9.80 20.98
N ASP A 220 -3.00 9.66 21.81
CA ASP A 220 -2.29 8.40 22.08
C ASP A 220 -3.10 7.41 22.91
N GLU A 221 -4.20 7.86 23.52
CA GLU A 221 -5.17 7.02 24.24
C GLU A 221 -6.29 6.50 23.32
N THR A 222 -6.35 6.96 22.07
CA THR A 222 -7.36 6.46 21.12
C THR A 222 -7.03 5.04 20.66
N THR A 223 -8.08 4.27 20.38
CA THR A 223 -8.01 2.87 19.96
C THR A 223 -8.66 2.67 18.59
N LEU A 224 -8.40 1.55 17.94
CA LEU A 224 -9.04 1.21 16.67
C LEU A 224 -10.58 1.19 16.79
N ALA A 225 -11.10 0.67 17.91
CA ALA A 225 -12.54 0.59 18.17
C ALA A 225 -13.24 1.97 18.18
N ASP A 226 -12.52 3.05 18.49
CA ASP A 226 -13.08 4.41 18.43
C ASP A 226 -13.46 4.83 17.01
N PHE A 227 -12.88 4.21 15.96
CA PHE A 227 -13.00 4.68 14.57
C PHE A 227 -13.54 3.62 13.60
N GLU A 228 -13.38 2.33 13.86
CA GLU A 228 -13.64 1.26 12.91
C GLU A 228 -15.08 1.26 12.37
N SER A 229 -16.07 1.31 13.26
CA SER A 229 -17.49 1.36 12.87
C SER A 229 -17.82 2.62 12.05
N LEU A 230 -17.25 3.77 12.43
CA LEU A 230 -17.42 5.03 11.70
C LEU A 230 -16.86 4.95 10.29
N LEU A 231 -15.70 4.29 10.12
CA LEU A 231 -15.05 4.13 8.81
C LEU A 231 -15.81 3.15 7.93
N ALA A 232 -16.28 2.03 8.46
CA ALA A 232 -17.10 1.05 7.73
C ALA A 232 -18.38 1.70 7.20
N ILE A 233 -19.11 2.44 8.06
CA ILE A 233 -20.31 3.19 7.68
C ILE A 233 -19.98 4.27 6.64
N GLY A 234 -18.89 5.00 6.80
CA GLY A 234 -18.43 6.01 5.86
C GLY A 234 -18.09 5.40 4.49
N ALA A 235 -17.37 4.29 4.45
CA ALA A 235 -17.03 3.56 3.22
C ALA A 235 -18.29 3.12 2.46
N PHE A 236 -19.30 2.61 3.16
CA PHE A 236 -20.54 2.13 2.58
C PHE A 236 -21.45 3.26 2.06
N ASN A 237 -21.54 4.38 2.78
CA ASN A 237 -22.50 5.45 2.49
C ASN A 237 -21.96 6.55 1.59
N GLU A 238 -20.65 6.80 1.59
CA GLU A 238 -20.07 7.83 0.73
C GLU A 238 -19.89 7.32 -0.72
N LYS A 239 -20.15 8.19 -1.70
CA LYS A 239 -19.99 7.86 -3.13
C LYS A 239 -18.57 7.41 -3.44
N GLY A 240 -18.43 6.38 -4.28
CA GLY A 240 -17.16 5.81 -4.72
C GLY A 240 -17.23 4.30 -4.88
N GLY A 241 -16.09 3.66 -5.06
CA GLY A 241 -16.01 2.22 -5.33
C GLY A 241 -16.59 1.33 -4.23
N PHE A 242 -16.64 1.82 -2.99
CA PHE A 242 -17.24 1.10 -1.86
C PHE A 242 -18.71 1.41 -1.63
N HIS A 243 -19.27 2.41 -2.30
CA HIS A 243 -20.66 2.79 -2.08
C HIS A 243 -21.59 1.62 -2.40
N LYS A 244 -22.31 1.15 -1.37
CA LYS A 244 -23.23 0.00 -1.46
C LYS A 244 -22.62 -1.20 -2.19
N SER A 245 -21.33 -1.44 -2.00
CA SER A 245 -20.63 -2.55 -2.66
C SER A 245 -20.79 -3.85 -1.88
N ASP A 246 -20.89 -4.97 -2.60
CA ASP A 246 -20.92 -6.31 -2.02
C ASP A 246 -19.68 -6.58 -1.16
N THR A 247 -18.52 -5.97 -1.50
CA THR A 247 -17.27 -6.07 -0.74
C THR A 247 -17.42 -5.59 0.71
N ILE A 248 -18.25 -4.55 0.94
CA ILE A 248 -18.54 -4.02 2.29
C ILE A 248 -19.69 -4.80 2.91
N GLU A 249 -20.80 -5.04 2.18
CA GLU A 249 -21.98 -5.76 2.69
C GLU A 249 -21.64 -7.17 3.18
N THR A 250 -20.74 -7.86 2.49
CA THR A 250 -20.28 -9.21 2.85
C THR A 250 -19.10 -9.24 3.82
N SER A 251 -18.70 -8.08 4.35
CA SER A 251 -17.61 -7.95 5.32
C SER A 251 -16.27 -8.54 4.84
N LEU A 252 -15.93 -8.36 3.57
CA LEU A 252 -14.68 -8.89 3.00
C LEU A 252 -13.44 -8.07 3.36
N ILE A 253 -13.61 -6.85 3.86
CA ILE A 253 -12.52 -6.02 4.39
C ILE A 253 -12.19 -6.46 5.82
N ASP A 254 -10.96 -6.92 6.04
CA ASP A 254 -10.52 -7.42 7.34
C ASP A 254 -10.22 -6.28 8.33
N HIS A 255 -9.63 -5.18 7.84
CA HIS A 255 -9.24 -4.06 8.69
C HIS A 255 -9.59 -2.71 8.04
N TYR A 256 -10.37 -1.91 8.73
CA TYR A 256 -10.56 -0.49 8.44
C TYR A 256 -9.53 0.32 9.22
N VAL A 257 -8.52 0.82 8.53
CA VAL A 257 -7.34 1.45 9.12
C VAL A 257 -7.50 2.97 9.14
N PRO A 258 -7.64 3.60 10.34
CA PRO A 258 -7.78 5.05 10.47
C PRO A 258 -6.43 5.76 10.31
N PHE A 259 -6.35 6.68 9.35
CA PHE A 259 -5.27 7.65 9.25
C PHE A 259 -5.74 8.97 9.85
N LEU A 260 -5.42 9.17 11.12
CA LEU A 260 -5.88 10.31 11.89
C LEU A 260 -5.39 11.63 11.29
N PRO A 261 -6.17 12.72 11.38
CA PRO A 261 -5.75 14.04 10.91
C PRO A 261 -4.49 14.50 11.66
N LEU A 262 -3.58 15.17 10.96
CA LEU A 262 -2.29 15.56 11.52
C LEU A 262 -2.38 16.89 12.28
N GLU A 263 -1.81 16.92 13.46
CA GLU A 263 -1.61 18.11 14.28
C GLU A 263 -0.36 18.89 13.83
N GLU A 264 -0.19 20.11 14.32
CA GLU A 264 0.92 21.00 13.96
C GLU A 264 2.29 20.35 14.18
N ILE A 265 2.47 19.65 15.28
CA ILE A 265 3.72 18.94 15.62
C ILE A 265 4.09 17.85 14.59
N HIS A 266 3.09 17.20 14.00
CA HIS A 266 3.29 16.19 12.95
C HIS A 266 3.65 16.85 11.62
N VAL A 267 3.00 17.96 11.31
CA VAL A 267 3.26 18.76 10.10
C VAL A 267 4.66 19.34 10.15
N GLU A 268 5.11 19.83 11.31
CA GLU A 268 6.46 20.34 11.52
C GLU A 268 7.53 19.27 11.21
N LYS A 269 7.33 18.04 11.67
CA LYS A 269 8.22 16.91 11.33
C LYS A 269 8.25 16.63 9.82
N CYS A 270 7.12 16.72 9.14
CA CYS A 270 7.08 16.60 7.67
C CYS A 270 7.86 17.73 6.98
N ILE A 271 7.79 18.96 7.50
CA ILE A 271 8.54 20.10 6.98
C ILE A 271 10.04 19.85 7.13
N ILE A 272 10.49 19.44 8.32
CA ILE A 272 11.88 19.11 8.58
C ILE A 272 12.37 18.03 7.61
N ASP A 273 11.63 16.94 7.47
CA ASP A 273 11.97 15.87 6.51
C ASP A 273 12.08 16.36 5.07
N ALA A 274 11.19 17.28 4.66
CA ALA A 274 11.20 17.83 3.31
C ALA A 274 12.49 18.65 3.03
N PHE A 275 13.04 19.33 4.03
CA PHE A 275 14.32 20.03 3.91
C PHE A 275 15.50 19.04 3.96
N LEU A 276 15.46 18.08 4.89
CA LEU A 276 16.54 17.08 5.03
C LEU A 276 16.73 16.24 3.76
N LYS A 277 15.64 15.85 3.10
CA LYS A 277 15.68 15.18 1.77
C LYS A 277 16.42 16.00 0.71
N ARG A 278 16.55 17.31 0.89
CA ARG A 278 17.27 18.25 0.01
C ARG A 278 18.66 18.60 0.48
N GLY A 279 19.16 17.88 1.51
CA GLY A 279 20.47 18.11 2.10
C GLY A 279 20.58 19.43 2.87
N VAL A 280 19.45 19.93 3.41
CA VAL A 280 19.40 21.19 4.19
C VAL A 280 18.82 20.90 5.56
N THR A 281 19.55 21.28 6.61
CA THR A 281 18.99 21.40 7.96
C THR A 281 18.25 22.72 8.05
N PRO A 282 16.90 22.71 8.24
CA PRO A 282 16.14 23.95 8.25
C PRO A 282 16.38 24.75 9.52
N SER A 283 16.43 26.08 9.39
CA SER A 283 16.31 26.96 10.54
C SER A 283 14.86 27.08 11.01
N ASN A 284 14.64 27.53 12.25
CA ASN A 284 13.29 27.79 12.76
C ASN A 284 12.51 28.76 11.85
N GLU A 285 13.19 29.77 11.29
CA GLU A 285 12.57 30.73 10.35
C GLU A 285 12.06 30.02 9.08
N MET A 286 12.83 29.08 8.53
CA MET A 286 12.43 28.28 7.37
C MET A 286 11.23 27.37 7.69
N ILE A 287 11.22 26.76 8.86
CA ILE A 287 10.12 25.91 9.33
C ILE A 287 8.84 26.76 9.46
N GLN A 288 8.92 27.88 10.18
CA GLN A 288 7.77 28.76 10.40
C GLN A 288 7.25 29.35 9.09
N GLU A 289 8.12 29.80 8.19
CA GLU A 289 7.69 30.28 6.88
C GLU A 289 7.02 29.18 6.06
N THR A 290 7.47 27.92 6.15
CA THR A 290 6.81 26.81 5.48
C THR A 290 5.44 26.51 6.12
N MET A 291 5.34 26.60 7.44
CA MET A 291 4.11 26.38 8.20
C MET A 291 3.00 27.38 7.83
N THR A 292 3.33 28.62 7.47
CA THR A 292 2.32 29.60 7.02
C THR A 292 1.51 29.16 5.79
N HIS A 293 2.01 28.19 5.04
CA HIS A 293 1.31 27.59 3.90
C HIS A 293 0.34 26.46 4.28
N VAL A 294 0.26 26.10 5.56
CA VAL A 294 -0.64 25.08 6.07
C VAL A 294 -1.87 25.72 6.68
N THR A 295 -3.03 25.17 6.36
CA THR A 295 -4.29 25.60 6.98
C THR A 295 -4.77 24.55 7.97
N PHE A 296 -5.25 25.01 9.12
CA PHE A 296 -5.72 24.16 10.20
C PHE A 296 -7.23 24.35 10.44
N GLY A 297 -7.89 23.27 10.82
CA GLY A 297 -9.32 23.21 11.15
C GLY A 297 -9.60 22.14 12.22
N PRO A 298 -10.86 21.91 12.57
CA PRO A 298 -11.98 22.82 12.36
C PRO A 298 -11.94 24.05 13.27
N SER A 299 -12.67 25.10 12.88
CA SER A 299 -12.85 26.27 13.74
C SER A 299 -13.76 25.89 14.95
N PRO A 300 -13.56 26.47 16.17
CA PRO A 300 -12.56 27.50 16.50
C PRO A 300 -11.18 26.94 16.86
N HIS A 301 -11.04 25.64 17.13
CA HIS A 301 -9.84 25.05 17.74
C HIS A 301 -8.65 24.95 16.81
N LYS A 302 -8.86 24.75 15.47
CA LYS A 302 -7.82 24.68 14.45
C LYS A 302 -6.69 23.66 14.77
N LEU A 303 -7.08 22.49 15.32
CA LEU A 303 -6.12 21.49 15.78
C LEU A 303 -5.46 20.68 14.66
N TYR A 304 -6.16 20.50 13.53
CA TYR A 304 -5.76 19.54 12.52
C TYR A 304 -5.49 20.21 11.17
N SER A 305 -4.41 19.79 10.51
CA SER A 305 -4.11 20.21 9.15
C SER A 305 -5.17 19.71 8.16
N ASN A 306 -5.75 20.62 7.37
CA ASN A 306 -6.77 20.30 6.36
C ASN A 306 -6.24 19.45 5.20
N ALA A 307 -4.92 19.49 4.95
CA ALA A 307 -4.27 18.79 3.85
C ALA A 307 -3.06 17.94 4.31
N GLY A 308 -2.91 17.73 5.61
CA GLY A 308 -1.79 16.99 6.18
C GLY A 308 -0.44 17.53 5.71
N CYS A 309 0.45 16.62 5.30
CA CYS A 309 1.76 16.97 4.76
C CYS A 309 1.77 17.18 3.23
N LYS A 310 0.60 17.19 2.58
CA LYS A 310 0.51 17.37 1.13
C LYS A 310 1.10 18.72 0.72
N ARG A 311 1.92 18.75 -0.34
CA ARG A 311 2.58 19.93 -0.92
C ARG A 311 3.75 20.51 -0.11
N LEU A 312 4.05 20.04 1.10
CA LEU A 312 5.14 20.58 1.93
C LEU A 312 6.50 20.42 1.24
N ASP A 313 6.68 19.32 0.52
CA ASP A 313 7.89 19.07 -0.24
C ASP A 313 8.20 20.18 -1.25
N GLN A 314 7.19 20.61 -2.02
CA GLN A 314 7.33 21.70 -2.99
C GLN A 314 7.53 23.06 -2.30
N LYS A 315 6.84 23.29 -1.17
CA LYS A 315 7.00 24.53 -0.40
C LYS A 315 8.39 24.64 0.19
N ALA A 316 8.91 23.59 0.80
CA ALA A 316 10.28 23.53 1.31
C ALA A 316 11.32 23.81 0.21
N SER A 317 11.10 23.28 -1.02
CA SER A 317 11.96 23.58 -2.17
C SER A 317 12.01 25.07 -2.49
N ALA A 318 10.85 25.72 -2.58
CA ALA A 318 10.76 27.15 -2.88
C ALA A 318 11.42 28.02 -1.79
N ILE A 319 11.17 27.68 -0.53
CA ILE A 319 11.73 28.41 0.63
C ILE A 319 13.25 28.23 0.71
N LYS A 320 13.75 27.01 0.44
CA LYS A 320 15.20 26.79 0.33
C LYS A 320 15.83 27.78 -0.66
N GLN A 321 15.29 27.93 -1.85
CA GLN A 321 15.81 28.85 -2.87
C GLN A 321 15.75 30.31 -2.41
N LYS A 322 14.64 30.73 -1.80
CA LYS A 322 14.48 32.09 -1.25
C LYS A 322 15.56 32.42 -0.22
N PHE A 323 15.86 31.52 0.70
CA PHE A 323 16.89 31.73 1.73
C PHE A 323 18.30 31.68 1.16
N SER A 324 18.56 30.83 0.17
CA SER A 324 19.86 30.80 -0.53
C SER A 324 20.14 32.11 -1.27
N SER A 325 19.16 32.66 -1.97
CA SER A 325 19.26 33.95 -2.68
C SER A 325 19.51 35.14 -1.73
N ARG A 326 18.81 35.15 -0.58
CA ARG A 326 19.04 36.19 0.46
C ARG A 326 20.45 36.13 1.06
N ARG A 327 21.03 34.94 1.18
CA ARG A 327 22.41 34.77 1.68
C ARG A 327 23.42 35.30 0.67
N ASN A 328 23.23 35.03 -0.60
CA ASN A 328 24.13 35.51 -1.67
C ASN A 328 24.03 37.03 -1.91
N SER A 329 22.92 37.66 -1.60
CA SER A 329 22.75 39.12 -1.73
C SER A 329 23.31 39.92 -0.56
N LYS A 330 23.76 39.24 0.51
CA LYS A 330 24.40 39.86 1.70
C LYS A 330 25.91 39.67 1.73
N LEU A 331 26.47 38.90 0.78
CA LEU A 331 27.91 38.76 0.50
C LEU A 331 28.30 39.72 -0.64
#